data_1a8cdb5fb56a09764c86dc27ded58b42
#
_entry.id   1a8cdb5fb56a09764c86dc27ded58b42
#
_cell.length_a   1.000
_cell.length_b   1.000
_cell.length_c   1.000
_cell.angle_alpha   90.00
_cell.angle_beta   90.00
_cell.angle_gamma   90.00
#
_symmetry.space_group_name_H-M   'P 1'
#
loop_
_entity.id
_entity.type
_entity.pdbx_description
1 polymer ?
#
loop_
_entity_poly.entity_id
_entity_poly.type
_entity_poly.pdbx_seq_one_letter_code
_entity_poly.pdbx_strand_id
1 'polypeptide(L)'
;GAANGGQPTPAVRSARLVWLSAAAAVVAIAIAAALPGSRGAIADFFGIAGSEIELLPTPPLGVTPTPFPPEAPLEDIGTRVSLEEAERLAGFALALPRNERSDAAFIVRYGDQIVAVLRFERFDLWEARLEPFAHFGKGAPSGVTVEDTLVAGRPARWVSGGTHFMQYVDASGSPVEESLRTVERNTLIWNDGATFFRMETDLPLPDALEIAESLP
;
A
#
# COMPACT_ATOMS: atom_id res chain seq x y z
N GLY A 1 -9.91 56.99 -36.51
CA GLY A 1 -10.58 56.07 -35.58
C GLY A 1 -10.11 54.67 -35.78
N ALA A 2 -9.31 54.14 -34.85
CA ALA A 2 -8.87 52.77 -34.84
C ALA A 2 -9.75 51.97 -33.86
N ALA A 3 -10.47 50.98 -34.37
CA ALA A 3 -11.25 50.05 -33.58
C ALA A 3 -10.33 48.97 -32.97
N ASN A 4 -10.32 48.94 -31.65
CA ASN A 4 -9.58 47.95 -30.87
C ASN A 4 -10.44 46.70 -30.71
N GLY A 5 -10.13 45.65 -31.48
CA GLY A 5 -10.75 44.32 -31.38
C GLY A 5 -10.12 43.54 -30.24
N GLY A 6 -10.77 43.50 -29.07
CA GLY A 6 -10.37 42.65 -27.96
C GLY A 6 -10.62 41.18 -28.29
N GLN A 7 -9.53 40.36 -28.30
CA GLN A 7 -9.64 38.91 -28.39
C GLN A 7 -10.10 38.34 -27.05
N PRO A 8 -11.03 37.39 -27.01
CA PRO A 8 -11.41 36.72 -25.78
C PRO A 8 -10.32 35.75 -25.33
N THR A 9 -9.93 35.84 -24.04
CA THR A 9 -8.94 35.06 -23.37
C THR A 9 -9.30 33.54 -23.31
N PRO A 10 -8.32 32.60 -23.52
CA PRO A 10 -8.58 31.17 -23.63
C PRO A 10 -8.84 30.43 -22.31
N ALA A 11 -8.89 31.13 -21.17
CA ALA A 11 -8.97 30.50 -19.84
C ALA A 11 -10.34 29.88 -19.48
N VAL A 12 -11.43 30.23 -20.16
CA VAL A 12 -12.78 29.73 -19.81
C VAL A 12 -13.10 28.38 -20.46
N ARG A 13 -12.38 28.00 -21.52
CA ARG A 13 -12.62 26.73 -22.22
C ARG A 13 -11.98 25.52 -21.51
N SER A 14 -10.85 25.70 -20.83
CA SER A 14 -10.16 24.63 -20.13
C SER A 14 -10.87 24.15 -18.85
N ALA A 15 -11.48 25.07 -18.10
CA ALA A 15 -12.23 24.73 -16.90
C ALA A 15 -13.48 23.87 -17.19
N ARG A 16 -14.22 24.18 -18.28
CA ARG A 16 -15.39 23.37 -18.65
C ARG A 16 -15.06 21.98 -19.16
N LEU A 17 -13.93 21.80 -19.82
CA LEU A 17 -13.46 20.46 -20.24
C LEU A 17 -13.06 19.60 -19.06
N VAL A 18 -12.42 20.14 -18.02
CA VAL A 18 -12.04 19.43 -16.81
C VAL A 18 -13.27 18.99 -16.02
N TRP A 19 -14.30 19.85 -15.91
CA TRP A 19 -15.55 19.48 -15.21
C TRP A 19 -16.38 18.44 -16.00
N LEU A 20 -16.34 18.45 -17.30
CA LEU A 20 -17.03 17.47 -18.15
C LEU A 20 -16.32 16.10 -18.08
N SER A 21 -14.99 16.05 -17.99
CA SER A 21 -14.25 14.78 -17.82
C SER A 21 -14.43 14.17 -16.42
N ALA A 22 -14.47 15.00 -15.38
CA ALA A 22 -14.75 14.53 -14.01
C ALA A 22 -16.19 13.99 -13.88
N ALA A 23 -17.18 14.66 -14.46
CA ALA A 23 -18.56 14.19 -14.45
C ALA A 23 -18.74 12.89 -15.27
N ALA A 24 -18.03 12.74 -16.39
CA ALA A 24 -18.05 11.51 -17.18
C ALA A 24 -17.41 10.32 -16.43
N ALA A 25 -16.34 10.55 -15.69
CA ALA A 25 -15.71 9.52 -14.86
C ALA A 25 -16.63 9.06 -13.72
N VAL A 26 -17.30 9.97 -13.03
CA VAL A 26 -18.27 9.63 -11.95
C VAL A 26 -19.47 8.85 -12.52
N VAL A 27 -19.98 9.21 -13.68
CA VAL A 27 -21.06 8.48 -14.35
C VAL A 27 -20.60 7.10 -14.81
N ALA A 28 -19.39 6.97 -15.33
CA ALA A 28 -18.83 5.67 -15.73
C ALA A 28 -18.65 4.72 -14.53
N ILE A 29 -18.19 5.23 -13.40
CA ILE A 29 -18.07 4.47 -12.14
C ILE A 29 -19.46 4.07 -11.62
N ALA A 30 -20.44 4.96 -11.65
CA ALA A 30 -21.80 4.66 -11.22
C ALA A 30 -22.49 3.60 -12.11
N ILE A 31 -22.26 3.64 -13.42
CA ILE A 31 -22.78 2.64 -14.38
C ILE A 31 -22.06 1.29 -14.16
N ALA A 32 -20.75 1.31 -13.97
CA ALA A 32 -19.99 0.10 -13.64
C ALA A 32 -20.48 -0.55 -12.33
N ALA A 33 -20.76 0.24 -11.29
CA ALA A 33 -21.28 -0.24 -10.00
C ALA A 33 -22.71 -0.84 -10.09
N ALA A 34 -23.47 -0.49 -11.12
CA ALA A 34 -24.84 -0.96 -11.30
C ALA A 34 -24.94 -2.30 -12.07
N LEU A 35 -23.88 -2.76 -12.73
CA LEU A 35 -23.89 -4.00 -13.50
C LEU A 35 -23.64 -5.23 -12.61
N PRO A 36 -24.49 -6.28 -12.70
CA PRO A 36 -24.24 -7.54 -11.99
C PRO A 36 -22.95 -8.19 -12.54
N GLY A 37 -21.94 -8.34 -11.70
CA GLY A 37 -20.63 -8.88 -12.07
C GLY A 37 -19.49 -7.85 -12.02
N SER A 38 -19.77 -6.55 -12.06
CA SER A 38 -18.73 -5.52 -11.93
C SER A 38 -18.35 -5.21 -10.47
N ARG A 39 -19.17 -5.68 -9.51
CA ARG A 39 -18.90 -5.48 -8.07
C ARG A 39 -17.60 -6.16 -7.62
N GLY A 40 -17.29 -7.34 -8.19
CA GLY A 40 -15.99 -7.99 -7.99
C GLY A 40 -14.85 -7.17 -8.57
N ALA A 41 -14.98 -6.75 -9.84
CA ALA A 41 -13.96 -5.94 -10.53
C ALA A 41 -13.70 -4.57 -9.87
N ILE A 42 -14.73 -3.96 -9.25
CA ILE A 42 -14.57 -2.71 -8.50
C ILE A 42 -13.91 -2.99 -7.14
N ALA A 43 -14.26 -4.07 -6.46
CA ALA A 43 -13.58 -4.51 -5.24
C ALA A 43 -12.11 -4.88 -5.53
N ASP A 44 -11.83 -5.52 -6.66
CA ASP A 44 -10.48 -5.82 -7.13
C ASP A 44 -9.71 -4.55 -7.53
N PHE A 45 -10.39 -3.52 -8.07
CA PHE A 45 -9.79 -2.24 -8.42
C PHE A 45 -9.42 -1.40 -7.18
N PHE A 46 -10.29 -1.40 -6.14
CA PHE A 46 -10.00 -0.67 -4.89
C PHE A 46 -9.10 -1.47 -3.92
N GLY A 47 -8.84 -2.74 -4.22
CA GLY A 47 -7.95 -3.58 -3.42
C GLY A 47 -8.39 -3.74 -1.96
N ILE A 48 -7.50 -4.23 -1.12
CA ILE A 48 -7.66 -4.18 0.33
C ILE A 48 -7.40 -2.73 0.75
N ALA A 49 -8.33 -2.10 1.47
CA ALA A 49 -8.17 -0.72 1.92
C ALA A 49 -6.79 -0.52 2.58
N GLY A 50 -6.01 0.44 2.08
CA GLY A 50 -4.63 0.70 2.49
C GLY A 50 -3.56 -0.04 1.68
N SER A 51 -3.93 -0.86 0.66
CA SER A 51 -2.93 -1.55 -0.18
C SER A 51 -3.45 -1.80 -1.59
N GLU A 52 -2.65 -1.44 -2.58
CA GLU A 52 -2.83 -1.76 -3.98
C GLU A 52 -1.65 -2.60 -4.49
N ILE A 53 -1.92 -3.68 -5.23
CA ILE A 53 -0.87 -4.53 -5.79
C ILE A 53 -0.99 -4.51 -7.31
N GLU A 54 0.03 -3.94 -7.97
CA GLU A 54 0.16 -3.92 -9.41
C GLU A 54 1.10 -5.04 -9.87
N LEU A 55 0.58 -5.91 -10.74
CA LEU A 55 1.41 -6.90 -11.43
C LEU A 55 2.14 -6.20 -12.58
N LEU A 56 3.45 -6.09 -12.48
CA LEU A 56 4.26 -5.47 -13.52
C LEU A 56 4.30 -6.35 -14.77
N PRO A 57 4.22 -5.74 -15.96
CA PRO A 57 4.33 -6.48 -17.21
C PRO A 57 5.72 -7.15 -17.31
N THR A 58 5.73 -8.36 -17.85
CA THR A 58 6.98 -9.05 -18.16
C THR A 58 7.78 -8.21 -19.16
N PRO A 59 9.07 -7.91 -18.90
CA PRO A 59 9.91 -7.18 -19.84
C PRO A 59 9.92 -7.84 -21.22
N PRO A 60 9.96 -7.07 -22.31
CA PRO A 60 10.09 -7.62 -23.66
C PRO A 60 11.37 -8.49 -23.77
N LEU A 61 11.31 -9.54 -24.58
CA LEU A 61 12.48 -10.40 -24.86
C LEU A 61 13.65 -9.56 -25.34
N GLY A 62 14.81 -9.71 -24.68
CA GLY A 62 16.04 -8.99 -25.00
C GLY A 62 16.31 -7.72 -24.20
N VAL A 63 15.38 -7.32 -23.31
CA VAL A 63 15.63 -6.27 -22.32
C VAL A 63 16.08 -6.91 -21.03
N THR A 64 17.33 -6.64 -20.61
CA THR A 64 17.80 -7.04 -19.27
C THR A 64 17.16 -6.07 -18.27
N PRO A 65 16.33 -6.56 -17.35
CA PRO A 65 15.77 -5.70 -16.31
C PRO A 65 16.90 -5.06 -15.51
N THR A 66 16.76 -3.79 -15.18
CA THR A 66 17.65 -3.16 -14.19
C THR A 66 17.47 -3.91 -12.86
N PRO A 67 18.53 -4.40 -12.22
CA PRO A 67 18.42 -5.05 -10.92
C PRO A 67 17.78 -4.09 -9.92
N PHE A 68 16.84 -4.58 -9.12
CA PHE A 68 16.34 -3.80 -8.01
C PHE A 68 17.47 -3.56 -7.00
N PRO A 69 17.46 -2.41 -6.30
CA PRO A 69 18.37 -2.22 -5.18
C PRO A 69 18.11 -3.32 -4.12
N PRO A 70 19.12 -3.76 -3.37
CA PRO A 70 18.92 -4.72 -2.29
C PRO A 70 17.93 -4.15 -1.25
N GLU A 71 17.27 -5.04 -0.50
CA GLU A 71 16.40 -4.63 0.60
C GLU A 71 17.22 -3.83 1.63
N ALA A 72 16.76 -2.63 1.97
CA ALA A 72 17.39 -1.82 2.99
C ALA A 72 17.08 -2.38 4.39
N PRO A 73 18.07 -2.53 5.26
CA PRO A 73 17.85 -2.90 6.67
C PRO A 73 16.89 -1.92 7.35
N LEU A 74 16.07 -2.43 8.29
CA LEU A 74 15.12 -1.59 9.01
C LEU A 74 15.82 -0.46 9.79
N GLU A 75 17.04 -0.70 10.25
CA GLU A 75 17.90 0.28 10.92
C GLU A 75 18.26 1.50 10.06
N ASP A 76 18.29 1.32 8.74
CA ASP A 76 18.64 2.39 7.80
C ASP A 76 17.42 3.25 7.41
N ILE A 77 16.20 2.70 7.53
CA ILE A 77 14.95 3.37 7.12
C ILE A 77 14.08 3.81 8.30
N GLY A 78 14.35 3.29 9.50
CA GLY A 78 13.57 3.54 10.71
C GLY A 78 14.42 3.99 11.89
N THR A 79 13.77 4.66 12.83
CA THR A 79 14.39 5.02 14.11
C THR A 79 13.97 4.01 15.17
N ARG A 80 14.93 3.32 15.77
CA ARG A 80 14.67 2.40 16.88
C ARG A 80 14.20 3.18 18.11
N VAL A 81 13.11 2.72 18.72
CA VAL A 81 12.47 3.34 19.90
C VAL A 81 12.01 2.25 20.88
N SER A 82 11.51 2.64 22.06
CA SER A 82 10.78 1.72 22.93
C SER A 82 9.37 1.45 22.37
N LEU A 83 8.72 0.37 22.80
CA LEU A 83 7.33 0.08 22.44
C LEU A 83 6.39 1.22 22.83
N GLU A 84 6.50 1.72 24.06
CA GLU A 84 5.71 2.86 24.56
C GLU A 84 5.90 4.13 23.69
N GLU A 85 7.13 4.40 23.29
CA GLU A 85 7.45 5.54 22.42
C GLU A 85 6.90 5.31 21.00
N ALA A 86 6.92 4.08 20.50
CA ALA A 86 6.33 3.74 19.20
C ALA A 86 4.81 3.98 19.21
N GLU A 87 4.09 3.52 20.23
CA GLU A 87 2.65 3.77 20.41
C GLU A 87 2.33 5.27 20.52
N ARG A 88 3.13 6.00 21.30
CA ARG A 88 2.96 7.44 21.44
C ARG A 88 3.14 8.18 20.12
N LEU A 89 4.14 7.82 19.33
CA LEU A 89 4.42 8.44 18.04
C LEU A 89 3.40 8.02 16.96
N ALA A 90 3.00 6.75 16.94
CA ALA A 90 1.98 6.23 16.03
C ALA A 90 0.58 6.78 16.35
N GLY A 91 0.33 7.13 17.64
CA GLY A 91 -0.94 7.65 18.10
C GLY A 91 -2.04 6.60 18.28
N PHE A 92 -1.65 5.31 18.39
CA PHE A 92 -2.54 4.18 18.68
C PHE A 92 -1.76 3.06 19.40
N ALA A 93 -2.47 2.17 20.08
CA ALA A 93 -1.89 0.99 20.70
C ALA A 93 -1.49 -0.01 19.63
N LEU A 94 -0.25 -0.52 19.69
CA LEU A 94 0.26 -1.50 18.74
C LEU A 94 -0.26 -2.91 19.06
N ALA A 95 -0.59 -3.64 18.02
CA ALA A 95 -1.08 -5.01 18.13
C ALA A 95 0.09 -5.99 18.32
N LEU A 96 0.06 -6.73 19.41
CA LEU A 96 1.07 -7.75 19.72
C LEU A 96 0.46 -9.14 19.58
N PRO A 97 1.06 -10.05 18.78
CA PRO A 97 0.63 -11.44 18.73
C PRO A 97 0.75 -12.11 20.10
N ARG A 98 -0.21 -12.95 20.46
CA ARG A 98 -0.38 -13.45 21.84
C ARG A 98 0.82 -14.17 22.43
N ASN A 99 1.58 -14.89 21.64
CA ASN A 99 2.68 -15.75 22.09
C ASN A 99 4.05 -15.27 21.57
N GLU A 100 4.10 -14.09 20.99
CA GLU A 100 5.33 -13.55 20.44
C GLU A 100 5.82 -12.37 21.30
N ARG A 101 7.12 -12.22 21.38
CA ARG A 101 7.75 -11.08 22.05
C ARG A 101 8.54 -10.27 21.05
N SER A 102 8.25 -8.99 20.98
CA SER A 102 8.99 -8.08 20.12
C SER A 102 10.42 -7.87 20.64
N ASP A 103 11.40 -8.01 19.75
CA ASP A 103 12.83 -7.78 20.03
C ASP A 103 13.19 -6.29 19.92
N ALA A 104 12.49 -5.55 19.07
CA ALA A 104 12.67 -4.12 18.84
C ALA A 104 11.43 -3.48 18.23
N ALA A 105 11.27 -2.17 18.48
CA ALA A 105 10.29 -1.34 17.81
C ALA A 105 11.01 -0.22 17.04
N PHE A 106 10.47 0.12 15.88
CA PHE A 106 10.97 1.20 15.02
C PHE A 106 9.83 2.09 14.57
N ILE A 107 10.15 3.35 14.30
CA ILE A 107 9.27 4.30 13.62
C ILE A 107 9.87 4.62 12.26
N VAL A 108 9.10 4.35 11.21
CA VAL A 108 9.39 4.73 9.83
C VAL A 108 8.44 5.87 9.44
N ARG A 109 8.95 6.84 8.69
CA ARG A 109 8.16 7.99 8.23
C ARG A 109 8.17 8.06 6.71
N TYR A 110 6.98 8.18 6.14
CA TYR A 110 6.77 8.40 4.71
C TYR A 110 5.94 9.68 4.55
N GLY A 111 6.62 10.82 4.35
CA GLY A 111 5.97 12.12 4.43
C GLY A 111 5.33 12.32 5.82
N ASP A 112 4.02 12.57 5.85
CA ASP A 112 3.25 12.73 7.10
C ASP A 112 2.79 11.40 7.69
N GLN A 113 2.89 10.30 6.94
CA GLN A 113 2.51 8.97 7.42
C GLN A 113 3.54 8.43 8.40
N ILE A 114 3.08 8.01 9.57
CA ILE A 114 3.87 7.30 10.57
C ILE A 114 3.52 5.82 10.51
N VAL A 115 4.54 4.98 10.42
CA VAL A 115 4.45 3.54 10.44
C VAL A 115 5.26 3.02 11.62
N ALA A 116 4.62 2.27 12.50
CA ALA A 116 5.33 1.52 13.54
C ALA A 116 5.73 0.15 12.98
N VAL A 117 6.93 -0.30 13.29
CA VAL A 117 7.41 -1.62 12.91
C VAL A 117 7.90 -2.34 14.14
N LEU A 118 7.29 -3.49 14.42
CA LEU A 118 7.69 -4.40 15.49
C LEU A 118 8.51 -5.53 14.89
N ARG A 119 9.74 -5.67 15.33
CA ARG A 119 10.61 -6.80 14.95
C ARG A 119 10.45 -7.95 15.92
N PHE A 120 10.25 -9.13 15.37
CA PHE A 120 10.23 -10.41 16.06
C PHE A 120 11.30 -11.33 15.46
N GLU A 121 11.60 -12.44 16.10
CA GLU A 121 12.62 -13.38 15.64
C GLU A 121 12.38 -13.88 14.20
N ARG A 122 11.10 -14.09 13.82
CA ARG A 122 10.72 -14.73 12.55
C ARG A 122 10.03 -13.80 11.55
N PHE A 123 9.67 -12.59 11.95
CA PHE A 123 8.93 -11.64 11.10
C PHE A 123 9.09 -10.20 11.58
N ASP A 124 8.79 -9.27 10.70
CA ASP A 124 8.57 -7.86 11.03
C ASP A 124 7.08 -7.53 10.82
N LEU A 125 6.43 -6.93 11.80
CA LEU A 125 5.04 -6.49 11.73
C LEU A 125 4.99 -4.97 11.60
N TRP A 126 4.44 -4.50 10.50
CA TRP A 126 4.25 -3.10 10.16
C TRP A 126 2.83 -2.71 10.44
N GLU A 127 2.63 -1.60 11.15
CA GLU A 127 1.33 -1.09 11.54
C GLU A 127 1.23 0.39 11.22
N ALA A 128 0.15 0.78 10.55
CA ALA A 128 -0.13 2.18 10.22
C ALA A 128 -1.63 2.47 10.35
N ARG A 129 -2.00 3.70 10.66
CA ARG A 129 -3.39 4.11 10.55
C ARG A 129 -3.84 4.06 9.11
N LEU A 130 -5.04 3.53 8.89
CA LEU A 130 -5.71 3.66 7.61
C LEU A 130 -6.16 5.12 7.43
N GLU A 131 -5.57 5.78 6.45
CA GLU A 131 -6.01 7.09 6.03
C GLU A 131 -6.86 6.99 4.77
N PRO A 132 -7.94 7.81 4.64
CA PRO A 132 -8.72 7.84 3.42
C PRO A 132 -7.82 8.19 2.22
N PHE A 133 -7.89 7.37 1.17
CA PHE A 133 -7.17 7.52 -0.10
C PHE A 133 -5.64 7.33 -0.07
N ALA A 134 -4.99 7.25 1.10
CA ALA A 134 -3.59 6.86 1.18
C ALA A 134 -3.46 5.33 1.18
N HIS A 135 -2.44 4.79 0.48
CA HIS A 135 -2.23 3.35 0.39
C HIS A 135 -0.77 2.99 0.14
N PHE A 136 -0.45 1.72 0.40
CA PHE A 136 0.84 1.16 0.01
C PHE A 136 0.69 0.43 -1.32
N GLY A 137 1.25 1.01 -2.38
CA GLY A 137 1.38 0.36 -3.68
C GLY A 137 2.46 -0.71 -3.66
N LYS A 138 2.22 -1.83 -4.34
CA LYS A 138 3.20 -2.91 -4.55
C LYS A 138 3.35 -3.21 -6.02
N GLY A 139 4.60 -3.28 -6.48
CA GLY A 139 4.94 -3.81 -7.77
C GLY A 139 5.41 -5.26 -7.64
N ALA A 140 4.76 -6.17 -8.33
CA ALA A 140 5.11 -7.58 -8.37
C ALA A 140 5.65 -7.95 -9.76
N PRO A 141 6.99 -8.13 -9.91
CA PRO A 141 7.58 -8.60 -11.15
C PRO A 141 7.16 -10.04 -11.50
N SER A 142 7.45 -10.47 -12.72
CA SER A 142 7.22 -11.86 -13.14
C SER A 142 7.94 -12.84 -12.20
N GLY A 143 7.22 -13.85 -11.72
CA GLY A 143 7.72 -14.84 -10.76
C GLY A 143 7.25 -14.63 -9.32
N VAL A 144 6.70 -13.46 -9.00
CA VAL A 144 6.01 -13.23 -7.72
C VAL A 144 4.57 -13.73 -7.83
N THR A 145 4.12 -14.45 -6.82
CA THR A 145 2.74 -14.92 -6.68
C THR A 145 1.99 -14.03 -5.71
N VAL A 146 0.78 -13.61 -6.09
CA VAL A 146 -0.15 -12.88 -5.24
C VAL A 146 -1.39 -13.74 -5.06
N GLU A 147 -1.71 -14.07 -3.81
CA GLU A 147 -2.86 -14.91 -3.46
C GLU A 147 -3.81 -14.14 -2.54
N ASP A 148 -5.11 -14.18 -2.86
CA ASP A 148 -6.12 -13.68 -1.94
C ASP A 148 -6.36 -14.70 -0.83
N THR A 149 -6.43 -14.20 0.41
CA THR A 149 -6.64 -15.03 1.61
C THR A 149 -7.48 -14.25 2.63
N LEU A 150 -7.64 -14.79 3.82
CA LEU A 150 -8.38 -14.14 4.92
C LEU A 150 -7.54 -14.17 6.19
N VAL A 151 -7.59 -13.09 6.98
CA VAL A 151 -7.11 -13.03 8.36
C VAL A 151 -8.30 -12.73 9.25
N ALA A 152 -8.64 -13.64 10.16
CA ALA A 152 -9.83 -13.54 11.02
C ALA A 152 -11.12 -13.21 10.27
N GLY A 153 -11.30 -13.80 9.06
CA GLY A 153 -12.46 -13.59 8.18
C GLY A 153 -12.44 -12.27 7.39
N ARG A 154 -11.40 -11.48 7.47
CA ARG A 154 -11.22 -10.23 6.71
C ARG A 154 -10.33 -10.46 5.49
N PRO A 155 -10.61 -9.79 4.36
CA PRO A 155 -9.76 -9.89 3.17
C PRO A 155 -8.30 -9.60 3.47
N ALA A 156 -7.42 -10.45 2.97
CA ALA A 156 -5.98 -10.36 3.09
C ALA A 156 -5.29 -10.78 1.78
N ARG A 157 -4.05 -10.39 1.57
CA ARG A 157 -3.23 -10.79 0.44
C ARG A 157 -1.89 -11.34 0.89
N TRP A 158 -1.52 -12.43 0.26
CA TRP A 158 -0.21 -13.04 0.41
C TRP A 158 0.62 -12.82 -0.84
N VAL A 159 1.81 -12.26 -0.67
CA VAL A 159 2.79 -12.03 -1.74
C VAL A 159 3.99 -12.90 -1.46
N SER A 160 4.36 -13.77 -2.41
CA SER A 160 5.45 -14.74 -2.24
C SER A 160 6.16 -15.04 -3.56
N GLY A 161 7.26 -15.80 -3.48
CA GLY A 161 7.93 -16.37 -4.66
C GLY A 161 9.01 -15.49 -5.27
N GLY A 162 9.34 -14.33 -4.69
CA GLY A 162 10.44 -13.51 -5.20
C GLY A 162 10.45 -12.09 -4.68
N THR A 163 11.46 -11.35 -5.13
CA THR A 163 11.64 -9.94 -4.79
C THR A 163 10.50 -9.11 -5.38
N HIS A 164 9.91 -8.30 -4.56
CA HIS A 164 8.90 -7.31 -4.94
C HIS A 164 9.24 -5.95 -4.32
N PHE A 165 8.51 -4.90 -4.68
CA PHE A 165 8.73 -3.59 -4.09
C PHE A 165 7.44 -2.97 -3.60
N MET A 166 7.60 -2.06 -2.66
CA MET A 166 6.55 -1.31 -2.04
C MET A 166 6.85 0.18 -2.17
N GLN A 167 5.79 0.96 -2.35
CA GLN A 167 5.83 2.42 -2.32
C GLN A 167 4.59 2.95 -1.61
N TYR A 168 4.75 3.95 -0.76
CA TYR A 168 3.63 4.67 -0.16
C TYR A 168 3.09 5.69 -1.16
N VAL A 169 1.79 5.72 -1.29
CA VAL A 169 1.06 6.71 -2.07
C VAL A 169 0.22 7.53 -1.09
N ASP A 170 0.41 8.83 -1.09
CA ASP A 170 -0.26 9.74 -0.16
C ASP A 170 -1.75 9.93 -0.49
N ALA A 171 -2.47 10.67 0.35
CA ALA A 171 -3.89 10.93 0.17
C ALA A 171 -4.23 11.75 -1.09
N SER A 172 -3.24 12.39 -1.73
CA SER A 172 -3.40 13.08 -3.01
C SER A 172 -3.27 12.15 -4.22
N GLY A 173 -2.87 10.88 -4.00
CA GLY A 173 -2.55 9.93 -5.05
C GLY A 173 -1.13 10.08 -5.60
N SER A 174 -0.24 10.78 -4.88
CA SER A 174 1.14 11.00 -5.29
C SER A 174 2.07 9.99 -4.62
N PRO A 175 2.93 9.27 -5.40
CA PRO A 175 3.94 8.41 -4.84
C PRO A 175 4.97 9.21 -4.04
N VAL A 176 5.30 8.75 -2.85
CA VAL A 176 6.36 9.30 -2.01
C VAL A 176 7.66 8.58 -2.37
N GLU A 177 8.56 9.25 -3.09
CA GLU A 177 9.76 8.62 -3.71
C GLU A 177 10.65 7.93 -2.68
N GLU A 178 10.89 8.54 -1.53
CA GLU A 178 11.70 8.00 -0.45
C GLU A 178 11.11 6.76 0.23
N SER A 179 9.86 6.44 -0.05
CA SER A 179 9.19 5.24 0.47
C SER A 179 9.39 4.00 -0.39
N LEU A 180 9.96 4.15 -1.59
CA LEU A 180 10.22 3.03 -2.48
C LEU A 180 11.27 2.10 -1.86
N ARG A 181 10.88 0.87 -1.59
CA ARG A 181 11.79 -0.15 -1.05
C ARG A 181 11.56 -1.51 -1.68
N THR A 182 12.63 -2.24 -1.78
CA THR A 182 12.64 -3.66 -2.14
C THR A 182 12.28 -4.51 -0.92
N VAL A 183 11.55 -5.59 -1.15
CA VAL A 183 11.17 -6.60 -0.15
C VAL A 183 11.51 -7.97 -0.74
N GLU A 184 12.36 -8.72 -0.05
CA GLU A 184 12.82 -10.04 -0.47
C GLU A 184 12.06 -11.19 0.19
N ARG A 185 11.38 -10.91 1.32
CA ARG A 185 10.61 -11.87 2.11
C ARG A 185 9.16 -11.96 1.65
N ASN A 186 8.49 -13.07 1.96
CA ASN A 186 7.04 -13.18 1.82
C ASN A 186 6.33 -12.08 2.61
N THR A 187 5.17 -11.66 2.13
CA THR A 187 4.43 -10.58 2.78
C THR A 187 2.95 -10.92 2.88
N LEU A 188 2.40 -10.87 4.10
CA LEU A 188 0.96 -10.92 4.35
C LEU A 188 0.45 -9.50 4.64
N ILE A 189 -0.64 -9.10 3.96
CA ILE A 189 -1.21 -7.75 4.03
C ILE A 189 -2.69 -7.85 4.35
N TRP A 190 -3.15 -7.09 5.37
CA TRP A 190 -4.56 -7.00 5.73
C TRP A 190 -4.85 -5.70 6.48
N ASN A 191 -6.10 -5.46 6.81
CA ASN A 191 -6.52 -4.40 7.72
C ASN A 191 -7.68 -4.86 8.62
N ASP A 192 -7.87 -4.17 9.72
CA ASP A 192 -8.99 -4.40 10.64
C ASP A 192 -10.11 -3.35 10.55
N GLY A 193 -9.98 -2.43 9.58
CA GLY A 193 -10.89 -1.30 9.37
C GLY A 193 -10.38 0.02 9.98
N ALA A 194 -9.37 -0.02 10.86
CA ALA A 194 -8.74 1.15 11.47
C ALA A 194 -7.23 1.18 11.25
N THR A 195 -6.60 0.00 11.27
CA THR A 195 -5.16 -0.19 11.15
C THR A 195 -4.85 -1.03 9.91
N PHE A 196 -3.89 -0.57 9.15
CA PHE A 196 -3.23 -1.35 8.11
C PHE A 196 -2.13 -2.18 8.74
N PHE A 197 -2.10 -3.47 8.41
CA PHE A 197 -1.09 -4.42 8.83
C PHE A 197 -0.34 -4.98 7.64
N ARG A 198 0.95 -5.18 7.83
CA ARG A 198 1.80 -5.91 6.92
C ARG A 198 2.81 -6.72 7.70
N MET A 199 2.87 -8.01 7.46
CA MET A 199 3.85 -8.92 8.02
C MET A 199 4.85 -9.32 6.93
N GLU A 200 6.14 -9.11 7.16
CA GLU A 200 7.23 -9.60 6.31
C GLU A 200 7.92 -10.76 7.00
N THR A 201 7.99 -11.91 6.33
CA THR A 201 8.43 -13.16 6.96
C THR A 201 8.96 -14.18 5.95
N ASP A 202 9.82 -15.08 6.40
CA ASP A 202 10.23 -16.28 5.65
C ASP A 202 9.32 -17.49 5.94
N LEU A 203 8.34 -17.34 6.82
CA LEU A 203 7.38 -18.39 7.13
C LEU A 203 6.48 -18.70 5.92
N PRO A 204 5.95 -19.93 5.84
CA PRO A 204 4.89 -20.24 4.89
C PRO A 204 3.57 -19.59 5.31
N LEU A 205 2.65 -19.43 4.35
CA LEU A 205 1.35 -18.77 4.58
C LEU A 205 0.56 -19.31 5.79
N PRO A 206 0.44 -20.63 6.03
CA PRO A 206 -0.32 -21.12 7.18
C PRO A 206 0.20 -20.61 8.53
N ASP A 207 1.52 -20.57 8.70
CA ASP A 207 2.15 -20.11 9.95
C ASP A 207 2.01 -18.59 10.10
N ALA A 208 2.13 -17.83 8.98
CA ALA A 208 1.90 -16.39 8.97
C ALA A 208 0.45 -16.05 9.34
N LEU A 209 -0.53 -16.82 8.86
CA LEU A 209 -1.95 -16.65 9.21
C LEU A 209 -2.20 -16.94 10.69
N GLU A 210 -1.62 -18.02 11.26
CA GLU A 210 -1.75 -18.34 12.68
C GLU A 210 -1.28 -17.18 13.57
N ILE A 211 -0.15 -16.57 13.23
CA ILE A 211 0.37 -15.40 13.94
C ILE A 211 -0.56 -14.20 13.77
N ALA A 212 -0.97 -13.88 12.53
CA ALA A 212 -1.82 -12.74 12.23
C ALA A 212 -3.19 -12.84 12.93
N GLU A 213 -3.79 -14.05 13.00
CA GLU A 213 -5.06 -14.32 13.68
C GLU A 213 -4.93 -14.29 15.22
N SER A 214 -3.72 -14.34 15.75
CA SER A 214 -3.47 -14.22 17.19
C SER A 214 -3.42 -12.77 17.69
N LEU A 215 -3.43 -11.78 16.78
CA LEU A 215 -3.54 -10.36 17.13
C LEU A 215 -4.87 -10.08 17.87
N PRO A 216 -4.88 -9.08 18.78
CA PRO A 216 -6.08 -8.75 19.57
C PRO A 216 -7.25 -8.24 18.73
#